data_189a3f6b9fa6330f6c1bd56f594ecd51
#
_entry.id   189a3f6b9fa6330f6c1bd56f594ecd51
#
_cell.length_a   1.000
_cell.length_b   1.000
_cell.length_c   1.000
_cell.angle_alpha   90.00
_cell.angle_beta   90.00
_cell.angle_gamma   90.00
#
_symmetry.space_group_name_H-M   'P 1'
#
loop_
_entity.id
_entity.type
_entity.pdbx_description
1 polymer ?
#
loop_
_entity_poly.entity_id
_entity_poly.type
_entity_poly.pdbx_seq_one_letter_code
_entity_poly.pdbx_strand_id
1 'polypeptide(L)'
;MGTRRALNVRRRTLLGAAAALAVGACARREAEPAFDGDWVGAAHERGHRLGGTKSGAWPAPAVSRRCSVAIIGGGIAGLAAARALLRAGVDDVVLFELEDAAGGNSRGHRIADIACPLGAHYLPLPGPHAHEVAQWLDELGLRRVEHGRVIYDERHLCHSPQERLWIDGQWIDGLLPPAPAGSATHEQYRGFARQVDKAQRELGFALPTMRAPWTPAHAALDAQTFAQWLDTQRFDDPRLRWYLDYCCRDDYGAGIATVSAWAGLHYFASRHGFRVSGSDPDDEHDAVLTWPEGNAWLVRHLAAPLGERLRAGHLVLRVDEGRHEVGLDVWNESEQHVEHWTARHLVSAVPLFVAARLLQTPPPPLNQTAAAITHAPWLVANLQLATPLTDKPGAAPSWDNVLYDDAALGRPPLGYVDATHQSLRPLQGATVLTAYWALGGASPAELIANRRRLLDDPWRVWAGRVIDDLARAHPDLPRKLKRVDLMRYGHAMAIPRPGVRASPGLDGLRQASAGRVRFAHADLAGYSVFEEAFTLGDAAGRAVAAAFTNASVPRSHRPAPARRG
;
A
#
# COMPACT_ATOMS: atom_id res chain seq x y z
N MET A 1 18.59 23.05 84.77
CA MET A 1 18.53 21.82 83.94
C MET A 1 17.37 21.96 83.00
N GLY A 2 17.52 22.34 81.75
CA GLY A 2 16.40 22.45 80.88
C GLY A 2 16.66 23.26 79.60
N THR A 3 17.61 22.89 78.72
CA THR A 3 17.76 23.56 77.41
C THR A 3 18.43 22.69 76.31
N ARG A 4 18.68 21.39 76.59
CA ARG A 4 19.38 20.54 75.62
C ARG A 4 18.44 19.59 74.83
N ARG A 5 17.12 19.50 75.11
CA ARG A 5 16.17 18.61 74.38
C ARG A 5 15.49 19.26 73.21
N ALA A 6 15.42 20.57 73.11
CA ALA A 6 14.67 21.23 71.98
C ALA A 6 15.47 21.34 70.68
N LEU A 7 16.81 21.27 70.71
CA LEU A 7 17.66 21.39 69.53
C LEU A 7 17.77 20.10 68.68
N ASN A 8 17.53 18.92 69.28
CA ASN A 8 17.66 17.64 68.59
C ASN A 8 16.41 17.28 67.78
N VAL A 9 15.21 17.81 68.11
CA VAL A 9 14.01 17.58 67.37
C VAL A 9 13.99 18.39 66.05
N ARG A 10 14.49 19.61 66.06
CA ARG A 10 14.60 20.46 64.86
C ARG A 10 15.63 19.96 63.83
N ARG A 11 16.72 19.33 64.27
CA ARG A 11 17.72 18.75 63.37
C ARG A 11 17.21 17.49 62.63
N ARG A 12 16.45 16.65 63.32
CA ARG A 12 15.85 15.44 62.67
C ARG A 12 14.75 15.80 61.69
N THR A 13 13.94 16.82 61.93
CA THR A 13 12.91 17.31 61.01
C THR A 13 13.51 17.98 59.78
N LEU A 14 14.61 18.73 59.91
CA LEU A 14 15.32 19.34 58.79
C LEU A 14 16.07 18.31 57.93
N LEU A 15 16.62 17.25 58.51
CA LEU A 15 17.26 16.17 57.76
C LEU A 15 16.22 15.29 57.06
N GLY A 16 15.02 15.08 57.63
CA GLY A 16 13.91 14.39 56.99
C GLY A 16 13.31 15.17 55.82
N ALA A 17 13.20 16.50 55.95
CA ALA A 17 12.72 17.36 54.87
C ALA A 17 13.74 17.49 53.72
N ALA A 18 15.05 17.50 54.02
CA ALA A 18 16.10 17.50 52.99
C ALA A 18 16.19 16.14 52.23
N ALA A 19 15.95 15.02 52.93
CA ALA A 19 15.89 13.69 52.31
C ALA A 19 14.64 13.53 51.46
N ALA A 20 13.48 14.07 51.88
CA ALA A 20 12.25 14.05 51.08
C ALA A 20 12.32 14.93 49.81
N LEU A 21 13.06 16.07 49.90
CA LEU A 21 13.34 16.91 48.71
C LEU A 21 14.36 16.27 47.76
N ALA A 22 15.33 15.50 48.28
CA ALA A 22 16.29 14.76 47.44
C ALA A 22 15.66 13.55 46.73
N VAL A 23 14.66 12.89 47.34
CA VAL A 23 13.90 11.78 46.69
C VAL A 23 12.90 12.33 45.69
N GLY A 24 12.32 13.51 45.90
CA GLY A 24 11.45 14.18 44.95
C GLY A 24 12.17 14.74 43.70
N ALA A 25 13.49 15.04 43.83
CA ALA A 25 14.31 15.51 42.69
C ALA A 25 14.81 14.37 41.78
N CYS A 26 14.64 13.11 42.20
CA CYS A 26 14.91 11.90 41.41
C CYS A 26 13.66 11.35 40.72
N ALA A 27 12.51 12.04 40.70
CA ALA A 27 11.53 11.84 39.66
C ALA A 27 12.25 12.20 38.35
N ARG A 28 12.77 11.17 37.66
CA ARG A 28 13.24 11.29 36.28
C ARG A 28 12.18 12.08 35.53
N ARG A 29 12.42 13.34 35.22
CA ARG A 29 11.87 13.90 33.99
C ARG A 29 12.28 12.88 32.92
N GLU A 30 11.32 12.15 32.38
CA GLU A 30 11.56 11.45 31.14
C GLU A 30 12.21 12.51 30.25
N ALA A 31 13.50 12.31 29.95
CA ALA A 31 14.18 13.19 29.02
C ALA A 31 13.36 13.15 27.76
N GLU A 32 12.84 14.30 27.32
CA GLU A 32 12.17 14.37 26.02
C GLU A 32 13.05 13.65 25.01
N PRO A 33 12.49 12.76 24.19
CA PRO A 33 13.29 12.02 23.23
C PRO A 33 14.14 13.02 22.42
N ALA A 34 15.40 12.71 22.25
CA ALA A 34 16.39 13.58 21.61
C ALA A 34 16.18 13.75 20.09
N PHE A 35 14.99 13.42 19.57
CA PHE A 35 14.62 13.52 18.15
C PHE A 35 13.31 14.28 17.98
N ASP A 36 13.19 14.93 16.82
CA ASP A 36 12.02 15.66 16.35
C ASP A 36 11.13 14.75 15.46
N GLY A 37 9.96 15.22 15.03
CA GLY A 37 9.09 14.53 14.09
C GLY A 37 7.61 14.82 14.28
N ASP A 38 6.79 14.26 13.37
CA ASP A 38 5.35 14.42 13.42
C ASP A 38 4.63 13.37 12.57
N TRP A 39 3.27 13.39 12.60
CA TRP A 39 2.43 12.78 11.57
C TRP A 39 2.54 13.59 10.29
N VAL A 40 2.77 12.91 9.16
CA VAL A 40 2.90 13.56 7.85
C VAL A 40 2.00 12.89 6.81
N GLY A 41 1.77 13.57 5.71
CA GLY A 41 1.19 13.02 4.49
C GLY A 41 -0.34 13.07 4.45
N ALA A 42 -1.07 12.33 5.26
CA ALA A 42 -2.52 12.21 5.14
C ALA A 42 -3.31 13.26 5.93
N ALA A 43 -4.24 13.94 5.26
CA ALA A 43 -5.27 14.77 5.89
C ALA A 43 -6.52 13.90 6.14
N HIS A 44 -6.43 12.93 7.05
CA HIS A 44 -7.49 11.96 7.33
C HIS A 44 -8.82 12.61 7.77
N GLU A 45 -8.76 13.78 8.40
CA GLU A 45 -9.93 14.56 8.80
C GLU A 45 -10.81 14.92 7.60
N ARG A 46 -10.20 15.20 6.42
CA ARG A 46 -10.97 15.48 5.19
C ARG A 46 -11.83 14.29 4.79
N GLY A 47 -11.25 13.09 4.77
CA GLY A 47 -11.97 11.84 4.46
C GLY A 47 -13.07 11.52 5.47
N HIS A 48 -12.83 11.77 6.75
CA HIS A 48 -13.79 11.53 7.81
C HIS A 48 -15.01 12.45 7.76
N ARG A 49 -14.93 13.60 7.08
CA ARG A 49 -16.11 14.47 6.82
C ARG A 49 -17.20 13.76 6.00
N LEU A 50 -16.86 12.74 5.21
CA LEU A 50 -17.83 11.96 4.42
C LEU A 50 -18.68 11.00 5.26
N GLY A 51 -18.29 10.66 6.48
CA GLY A 51 -18.92 9.63 7.30
C GLY A 51 -19.52 10.07 8.63
N GLY A 52 -19.40 11.34 8.98
CA GLY A 52 -19.77 11.83 10.30
C GLY A 52 -21.20 12.33 10.38
N THR A 53 -21.98 11.83 11.36
CA THR A 53 -23.22 12.45 11.85
C THR A 53 -23.00 13.87 12.41
N LYS A 54 -21.74 14.33 12.48
CA LYS A 54 -21.31 15.67 12.87
C LYS A 54 -21.00 16.59 11.70
N SER A 55 -21.06 16.13 10.45
CA SER A 55 -20.98 17.00 9.29
C SER A 55 -22.28 17.81 9.25
N GLY A 56 -22.23 19.07 9.66
CA GLY A 56 -23.28 20.03 9.33
C GLY A 56 -23.56 19.95 7.83
N ALA A 57 -24.76 20.35 7.41
CA ALA A 57 -25.10 20.37 5.99
C ALA A 57 -24.03 21.18 5.24
N TRP A 58 -23.45 20.58 4.20
CA TRP A 58 -22.53 21.29 3.31
C TRP A 58 -23.24 22.51 2.73
N PRO A 59 -22.55 23.64 2.51
CA PRO A 59 -23.17 24.82 1.89
C PRO A 59 -23.64 24.46 0.48
N ALA A 60 -24.63 25.20 0.00
CA ALA A 60 -25.06 25.11 -1.39
C ALA A 60 -23.87 25.41 -2.33
N PRO A 61 -23.80 24.78 -3.52
CA PRO A 61 -22.76 25.06 -4.48
C PRO A 61 -22.72 26.54 -4.86
N ALA A 62 -21.52 27.14 -4.75
CA ALA A 62 -21.29 28.55 -5.10
C ALA A 62 -20.96 28.72 -6.59
N VAL A 63 -20.43 27.68 -7.24
CA VAL A 63 -19.96 27.71 -8.63
C VAL A 63 -20.44 26.46 -9.34
N SER A 64 -20.82 26.60 -10.62
CA SER A 64 -21.12 25.46 -11.52
C SER A 64 -20.07 25.34 -12.61
N ARG A 65 -19.58 24.14 -12.84
CA ARG A 65 -18.55 23.81 -13.82
C ARG A 65 -18.94 22.59 -14.64
N ARG A 66 -18.29 22.39 -15.78
CA ARG A 66 -18.53 21.23 -16.66
C ARG A 66 -17.20 20.65 -17.13
N CYS A 67 -17.21 19.34 -17.37
CA CYS A 67 -16.15 18.63 -18.06
C CYS A 67 -16.74 17.43 -18.83
N SER A 68 -15.99 16.86 -19.74
CA SER A 68 -16.41 15.66 -20.45
C SER A 68 -16.29 14.41 -19.57
N VAL A 69 -15.20 14.28 -18.83
CA VAL A 69 -14.95 13.15 -17.93
C VAL A 69 -14.46 13.66 -16.58
N ALA A 70 -15.13 13.25 -15.52
CA ALA A 70 -14.63 13.40 -14.16
C ALA A 70 -13.98 12.08 -13.68
N ILE A 71 -12.89 12.20 -12.92
CA ILE A 71 -12.24 11.07 -12.24
C ILE A 71 -12.18 11.42 -10.75
N ILE A 72 -12.57 10.47 -9.89
CA ILE A 72 -12.49 10.62 -8.44
C ILE A 72 -11.41 9.70 -7.90
N GLY A 73 -10.41 10.29 -7.21
CA GLY A 73 -9.27 9.59 -6.62
C GLY A 73 -8.02 9.64 -7.49
N GLY A 74 -6.98 10.31 -6.99
CA GLY A 74 -5.68 10.49 -7.65
C GLY A 74 -4.65 9.42 -7.31
N GLY A 75 -5.07 8.22 -6.91
CA GLY A 75 -4.21 7.04 -6.80
C GLY A 75 -3.83 6.48 -8.19
N ILE A 76 -3.06 5.39 -8.21
CA ILE A 76 -2.56 4.77 -9.46
C ILE A 76 -3.70 4.46 -10.45
N ALA A 77 -4.84 3.96 -9.98
CA ALA A 77 -5.98 3.65 -10.85
C ALA A 77 -6.56 4.89 -11.52
N GLY A 78 -6.76 5.99 -10.78
CA GLY A 78 -7.27 7.24 -11.35
C GLY A 78 -6.30 7.90 -12.32
N LEU A 79 -5.00 7.90 -11.99
CA LEU A 79 -3.96 8.41 -12.86
C LEU A 79 -3.80 7.57 -14.15
N ALA A 80 -3.90 6.25 -14.06
CA ALA A 80 -3.87 5.36 -15.23
C ALA A 80 -5.12 5.56 -16.12
N ALA A 81 -6.30 5.77 -15.52
CA ALA A 81 -7.52 6.11 -16.28
C ALA A 81 -7.38 7.44 -17.01
N ALA A 82 -6.84 8.46 -16.36
CA ALA A 82 -6.57 9.76 -16.97
C ALA A 82 -5.58 9.63 -18.14
N ARG A 83 -4.48 8.89 -17.94
CA ARG A 83 -3.51 8.60 -19.01
C ARG A 83 -4.19 7.93 -20.22
N ALA A 84 -5.02 6.91 -20.00
CA ALA A 84 -5.72 6.21 -21.07
C ALA A 84 -6.67 7.13 -21.86
N LEU A 85 -7.38 8.05 -21.18
CA LEU A 85 -8.25 9.05 -21.80
C LEU A 85 -7.45 10.03 -22.63
N LEU A 86 -6.38 10.64 -22.09
CA LEU A 86 -5.52 11.58 -22.82
C LEU A 86 -4.89 10.93 -24.06
N ARG A 87 -4.42 9.69 -23.97
CA ARG A 87 -3.89 8.94 -25.12
C ARG A 87 -4.93 8.68 -26.21
N ALA A 88 -6.20 8.57 -25.84
CA ALA A 88 -7.30 8.41 -26.78
C ALA A 88 -7.81 9.75 -27.32
N GLY A 89 -7.19 10.89 -27.01
CA GLY A 89 -7.56 12.22 -27.46
C GLY A 89 -8.77 12.81 -26.70
N VAL A 90 -9.09 12.31 -25.51
CA VAL A 90 -10.11 12.88 -24.64
C VAL A 90 -9.41 13.84 -23.66
N ASP A 91 -9.33 15.12 -24.02
CA ASP A 91 -8.53 16.13 -23.28
C ASP A 91 -9.31 16.87 -22.20
N ASP A 92 -10.63 16.91 -22.29
CA ASP A 92 -11.52 17.57 -21.32
C ASP A 92 -11.83 16.61 -20.15
N VAL A 93 -10.80 16.38 -19.33
CA VAL A 93 -10.78 15.49 -18.17
C VAL A 93 -10.44 16.29 -16.92
N VAL A 94 -11.14 16.03 -15.82
CA VAL A 94 -10.80 16.58 -14.50
C VAL A 94 -10.66 15.42 -13.50
N LEU A 95 -9.55 15.39 -12.77
CA LEU A 95 -9.28 14.42 -11.73
C LEU A 95 -9.29 15.13 -10.36
N PHE A 96 -10.17 14.69 -9.47
CA PHE A 96 -10.30 15.19 -8.10
C PHE A 96 -9.54 14.30 -7.12
N GLU A 97 -8.67 14.92 -6.33
CA GLU A 97 -7.91 14.27 -5.26
C GLU A 97 -8.18 14.97 -3.93
N LEU A 98 -8.51 14.20 -2.90
CA LEU A 98 -8.79 14.68 -1.55
C LEU A 98 -7.57 15.29 -0.87
N GLU A 99 -6.41 14.67 -1.06
CA GLU A 99 -5.16 15.10 -0.45
C GLU A 99 -4.54 16.28 -1.21
N ASP A 100 -3.48 16.87 -0.65
CA ASP A 100 -2.77 18.00 -1.28
C ASP A 100 -1.91 17.55 -2.47
N ALA A 101 -1.72 16.25 -2.65
CA ALA A 101 -1.00 15.66 -3.77
C ALA A 101 -1.59 14.30 -4.15
N ALA A 102 -1.56 13.97 -5.44
CA ALA A 102 -1.92 12.66 -5.94
C ALA A 102 -0.94 11.57 -5.47
N GLY A 103 -1.35 10.30 -5.60
CA GLY A 103 -0.51 9.14 -5.38
C GLY A 103 -1.18 8.01 -4.58
N GLY A 104 -2.21 8.30 -3.78
CA GLY A 104 -2.84 7.28 -2.94
C GLY A 104 -1.80 6.60 -2.03
N ASN A 105 -1.62 5.28 -2.16
CA ASN A 105 -0.61 4.52 -1.42
C ASN A 105 0.81 4.64 -2.00
N SER A 106 1.00 5.32 -3.14
CA SER A 106 2.29 5.50 -3.83
C SER A 106 2.85 6.91 -3.64
N ARG A 107 2.66 7.50 -2.46
CA ARG A 107 3.14 8.85 -2.11
C ARG A 107 4.57 8.81 -1.62
N GLY A 108 5.26 9.92 -1.78
CA GLY A 108 6.63 10.13 -1.30
C GLY A 108 6.75 11.32 -0.36
N HIS A 109 7.90 11.43 0.25
CA HIS A 109 8.24 12.47 1.21
C HIS A 109 9.69 12.92 1.00
N ARG A 110 10.06 13.98 1.70
CA ARG A 110 11.44 14.47 1.77
C ARG A 110 11.73 14.95 3.18
N ILE A 111 12.79 14.43 3.77
CA ILE A 111 13.31 14.92 5.05
C ILE A 111 14.64 15.59 4.76
N ALA A 112 14.72 16.89 4.98
CA ALA A 112 15.80 17.73 4.47
C ALA A 112 15.96 17.50 2.95
N ASP A 113 17.13 17.11 2.47
CA ASP A 113 17.40 16.86 1.05
C ASP A 113 17.28 15.39 0.63
N ILE A 114 16.82 14.50 1.54
CA ILE A 114 16.72 13.07 1.28
C ILE A 114 15.27 12.73 0.94
N ALA A 115 15.05 12.24 -0.27
CA ALA A 115 13.76 11.70 -0.69
C ALA A 115 13.55 10.32 -0.04
N CYS A 116 12.31 10.03 0.36
CA CYS A 116 11.92 8.77 0.97
C CYS A 116 10.46 8.43 0.64
N PRO A 117 10.05 7.16 0.66
CA PRO A 117 8.66 6.79 0.41
C PRO A 117 7.76 7.11 1.60
N LEU A 118 6.47 7.34 1.33
CA LEU A 118 5.41 7.35 2.34
C LEU A 118 4.44 6.17 2.19
N GLY A 119 4.74 5.22 1.34
CA GLY A 119 3.91 4.05 1.06
C GLY A 119 4.64 3.09 0.15
N ALA A 120 4.00 2.62 -0.92
CA ALA A 120 4.60 1.69 -1.88
C ALA A 120 5.95 2.19 -2.39
N HIS A 121 6.96 1.33 -2.33
CA HIS A 121 8.35 1.74 -2.49
C HIS A 121 9.10 0.99 -3.59
N TYR A 122 8.46 0.03 -4.25
CA TYR A 122 9.01 -0.71 -5.39
C TYR A 122 7.91 -1.11 -6.39
N LEU A 123 8.35 -1.47 -7.58
CA LEU A 123 7.53 -2.12 -8.59
C LEU A 123 8.24 -3.40 -9.05
N PRO A 124 7.67 -4.60 -8.83
CA PRO A 124 8.19 -5.83 -9.42
C PRO A 124 8.30 -5.70 -10.94
N LEU A 125 9.26 -6.37 -11.55
CA LEU A 125 9.32 -6.40 -13.01
C LEU A 125 8.02 -7.01 -13.55
N PRO A 126 7.32 -6.30 -14.50
CA PRO A 126 6.02 -6.75 -14.98
C PRO A 126 6.10 -8.12 -15.61
N GLY A 127 5.30 -9.05 -15.11
CA GLY A 127 5.12 -10.36 -15.70
C GLY A 127 4.46 -10.30 -17.10
N PRO A 128 4.38 -11.45 -17.81
CA PRO A 128 3.93 -11.51 -19.21
C PRO A 128 2.48 -11.05 -19.42
N HIS A 129 1.69 -10.94 -18.37
CA HIS A 129 0.30 -10.51 -18.43
C HIS A 129 0.08 -9.02 -18.09
N ALA A 130 1.08 -8.33 -17.55
CA ALA A 130 0.99 -6.92 -17.15
C ALA A 130 1.30 -5.96 -18.33
N HIS A 131 0.62 -6.14 -19.47
CA HIS A 131 0.94 -5.46 -20.74
C HIS A 131 0.86 -3.93 -20.64
N GLU A 132 -0.11 -3.38 -19.91
CA GLU A 132 -0.29 -1.94 -19.79
C GLU A 132 0.84 -1.29 -18.99
N VAL A 133 1.27 -1.97 -17.92
CA VAL A 133 2.42 -1.54 -17.12
C VAL A 133 3.69 -1.63 -17.95
N ALA A 134 3.94 -2.76 -18.64
CA ALA A 134 5.09 -2.94 -19.51
C ALA A 134 5.14 -1.86 -20.60
N GLN A 135 4.03 -1.60 -21.30
CA GLN A 135 3.93 -0.56 -22.31
C GLN A 135 4.26 0.83 -21.73
N TRP A 136 3.79 1.13 -20.52
CA TRP A 136 4.06 2.40 -19.90
C TRP A 136 5.53 2.55 -19.50
N LEU A 137 6.17 1.48 -19.01
CA LEU A 137 7.62 1.48 -18.76
C LEU A 137 8.44 1.66 -20.06
N ASP A 138 7.97 1.12 -21.19
CA ASP A 138 8.58 1.39 -22.50
C ASP A 138 8.50 2.89 -22.86
N GLU A 139 7.36 3.54 -22.63
CA GLU A 139 7.16 4.97 -22.87
C GLU A 139 8.05 5.85 -21.98
N LEU A 140 8.34 5.40 -20.77
CA LEU A 140 9.25 6.06 -19.85
C LEU A 140 10.74 5.80 -20.17
N GLY A 141 11.04 4.89 -21.12
CA GLY A 141 12.39 4.45 -21.41
C GLY A 141 13.03 3.56 -20.34
N LEU A 142 12.24 3.06 -19.39
CA LEU A 142 12.71 2.18 -18.32
C LEU A 142 12.82 0.72 -18.77
N ARG A 143 12.10 0.35 -19.81
CA ARG A 143 12.08 -0.99 -20.39
C ARG A 143 12.21 -0.89 -21.89
N ARG A 144 12.97 -1.80 -22.51
CA ARG A 144 13.09 -1.92 -23.98
C ARG A 144 13.26 -3.38 -24.37
N VAL A 145 12.99 -3.69 -25.62
CA VAL A 145 13.22 -5.03 -26.18
C VAL A 145 14.36 -4.94 -27.20
N GLU A 146 15.46 -5.61 -26.93
CA GLU A 146 16.61 -5.70 -27.82
C GLU A 146 16.91 -7.17 -28.15
N HIS A 147 17.00 -7.49 -29.44
CA HIS A 147 17.24 -8.85 -29.92
C HIS A 147 16.32 -9.93 -29.29
N GLY A 148 15.05 -9.55 -29.02
CA GLY A 148 14.06 -10.44 -28.42
C GLY A 148 14.18 -10.62 -26.89
N ARG A 149 15.11 -9.91 -26.25
CA ARG A 149 15.26 -9.89 -24.79
C ARG A 149 14.72 -8.59 -24.22
N VAL A 150 14.04 -8.69 -23.09
CA VAL A 150 13.60 -7.53 -22.30
C VAL A 150 14.80 -7.02 -21.50
N ILE A 151 15.07 -5.73 -21.60
CA ILE A 151 16.15 -5.05 -20.88
C ILE A 151 15.53 -3.88 -20.11
N TYR A 152 15.89 -3.76 -18.85
CA TYR A 152 15.50 -2.65 -17.99
C TYR A 152 16.67 -1.68 -17.79
N ASP A 153 16.36 -0.42 -17.50
CA ASP A 153 17.38 0.58 -17.17
C ASP A 153 17.97 0.27 -15.79
N GLU A 154 19.23 -0.15 -15.75
CA GLU A 154 19.96 -0.55 -14.54
C GLU A 154 19.97 0.52 -13.44
N ARG A 155 19.86 1.82 -13.81
CA ARG A 155 19.79 2.91 -12.83
C ARG A 155 18.54 2.88 -11.98
N HIS A 156 17.51 2.17 -12.42
CA HIS A 156 16.21 2.05 -11.77
C HIS A 156 15.94 0.62 -11.24
N LEU A 157 16.78 -0.35 -11.58
CA LEU A 157 16.79 -1.64 -10.91
C LEU A 157 17.33 -1.48 -9.49
N CYS A 158 16.79 -2.24 -8.56
CA CYS A 158 17.32 -2.25 -7.20
C CYS A 158 18.81 -2.65 -7.20
N HIS A 159 19.64 -1.83 -6.58
CA HIS A 159 21.08 -2.09 -6.51
C HIS A 159 21.35 -3.29 -5.58
N SER A 160 22.34 -4.11 -5.93
CA SER A 160 22.81 -5.21 -5.10
C SER A 160 23.65 -4.69 -3.90
N PRO A 161 23.51 -5.29 -2.69
CA PRO A 161 22.56 -6.37 -2.33
C PRO A 161 21.14 -5.85 -2.14
N GLN A 162 20.16 -6.63 -2.60
CA GLN A 162 18.75 -6.22 -2.57
C GLN A 162 18.11 -6.39 -1.20
N GLU A 163 18.30 -7.53 -0.55
CA GLU A 163 17.60 -7.88 0.67
C GLU A 163 18.46 -8.70 1.64
N ARG A 164 18.19 -8.58 2.95
CA ARG A 164 18.86 -9.37 4.00
C ARG A 164 17.96 -9.59 5.21
N LEU A 165 18.22 -10.67 5.93
CA LEU A 165 17.49 -11.08 7.13
C LEU A 165 18.38 -11.05 8.36
N TRP A 166 17.94 -10.37 9.44
CA TRP A 166 18.56 -10.45 10.75
C TRP A 166 18.02 -11.66 11.51
N ILE A 167 18.88 -12.65 11.75
CA ILE A 167 18.54 -13.89 12.45
C ILE A 167 19.74 -14.38 13.27
N ASP A 168 19.52 -14.90 14.45
CA ASP A 168 20.54 -15.47 15.33
C ASP A 168 21.75 -14.51 15.59
N GLY A 169 21.48 -13.19 15.63
CA GLY A 169 22.50 -12.17 15.92
C GLY A 169 23.40 -11.78 14.75
N GLN A 170 23.07 -12.17 13.53
CA GLN A 170 23.81 -11.84 12.30
C GLN A 170 22.89 -11.55 11.12
N TRP A 171 23.40 -10.84 10.12
CA TRP A 171 22.72 -10.65 8.84
C TRP A 171 23.03 -11.82 7.88
N ILE A 172 22.00 -12.33 7.22
CA ILE A 172 22.14 -13.31 6.13
C ILE A 172 21.55 -12.72 4.85
N ASP A 173 22.05 -13.17 3.71
CA ASP A 173 21.55 -12.78 2.40
C ASP A 173 20.17 -13.41 2.12
N GLY A 174 19.26 -12.62 1.51
CA GLY A 174 17.89 -13.03 1.26
C GLY A 174 16.99 -13.02 2.51
N LEU A 175 15.69 -13.27 2.31
CA LEU A 175 14.67 -13.20 3.37
C LEU A 175 14.20 -14.58 3.87
N LEU A 176 14.47 -15.65 3.12
CA LEU A 176 14.10 -17.01 3.55
C LEU A 176 15.05 -17.48 4.67
N PRO A 177 14.56 -17.82 5.88
CA PRO A 177 15.41 -18.30 6.95
C PRO A 177 16.25 -19.51 6.53
N PRO A 178 17.53 -19.60 6.94
CA PRO A 178 18.42 -20.65 6.46
C PRO A 178 17.97 -22.04 6.92
N ALA A 179 18.06 -23.01 6.03
CA ALA A 179 17.76 -24.41 6.32
C ALA A 179 18.92 -25.29 5.80
N PRO A 180 19.64 -26.04 6.67
CA PRO A 180 20.67 -26.95 6.23
C PRO A 180 20.13 -27.98 5.23
N ALA A 181 20.88 -28.27 4.19
CA ALA A 181 20.51 -29.28 3.20
C ALA A 181 20.17 -30.62 3.86
N GLY A 182 19.03 -31.20 3.49
CA GLY A 182 18.55 -32.48 4.07
C GLY A 182 17.90 -32.36 5.45
N SER A 183 17.77 -31.13 6.03
CA SER A 183 17.00 -30.95 7.26
C SER A 183 15.48 -31.04 6.98
N ALA A 184 14.69 -31.25 8.05
CA ALA A 184 13.24 -31.28 7.95
C ALA A 184 12.69 -29.95 7.39
N THR A 185 13.24 -28.81 7.82
CA THR A 185 12.92 -27.48 7.30
C THR A 185 13.19 -27.40 5.79
N HIS A 186 14.36 -27.87 5.32
CA HIS A 186 14.71 -27.86 3.90
C HIS A 186 13.74 -28.70 3.07
N GLU A 187 13.33 -29.88 3.58
CA GLU A 187 12.36 -30.75 2.89
C GLU A 187 10.97 -30.07 2.82
N GLN A 188 10.55 -29.32 3.84
CA GLN A 188 9.32 -28.55 3.78
C GLN A 188 9.41 -27.39 2.77
N TYR A 189 10.55 -26.70 2.67
CA TYR A 189 10.78 -25.68 1.63
C TYR A 189 10.64 -26.28 0.23
N ARG A 190 11.30 -27.41 -0.03
CA ARG A 190 11.18 -28.13 -1.31
C ARG A 190 9.77 -28.63 -1.57
N GLY A 191 9.08 -29.09 -0.52
CA GLY A 191 7.68 -29.50 -0.59
C GLY A 191 6.78 -28.37 -1.03
N PHE A 192 6.92 -27.19 -0.40
CA PHE A 192 6.15 -26.01 -0.74
C PHE A 192 6.48 -25.51 -2.15
N ALA A 193 7.76 -25.46 -2.56
CA ALA A 193 8.17 -25.13 -3.92
C ALA A 193 7.42 -25.98 -4.96
N ARG A 194 7.36 -27.30 -4.76
CA ARG A 194 6.60 -28.22 -5.66
C ARG A 194 5.11 -27.87 -5.73
N GLN A 195 4.48 -27.42 -4.63
CA GLN A 195 3.07 -27.02 -4.65
C GLN A 195 2.88 -25.72 -5.45
N VAL A 196 3.79 -24.76 -5.30
CA VAL A 196 3.78 -23.52 -6.09
C VAL A 196 3.96 -23.81 -7.58
N ASP A 197 4.95 -24.62 -7.95
CA ASP A 197 5.20 -25.02 -9.35
C ASP A 197 3.98 -25.75 -9.95
N LYS A 198 3.33 -26.60 -9.15
CA LYS A 198 2.09 -27.27 -9.57
C LYS A 198 0.98 -26.25 -9.81
N ALA A 199 0.80 -25.29 -8.88
CA ALA A 199 -0.20 -24.26 -9.00
C ALA A 199 0.03 -23.37 -10.24
N GLN A 200 1.27 -23.00 -10.54
CA GLN A 200 1.62 -22.26 -11.76
C GLN A 200 1.20 -23.02 -13.02
N ARG A 201 1.58 -24.29 -13.13
CA ARG A 201 1.32 -25.08 -14.34
C ARG A 201 -0.15 -25.45 -14.53
N GLU A 202 -0.86 -25.78 -13.45
CA GLU A 202 -2.20 -26.38 -13.53
C GLU A 202 -3.33 -25.37 -13.39
N LEU A 203 -3.11 -24.26 -12.66
CA LEU A 203 -4.17 -23.30 -12.34
C LEU A 203 -4.06 -22.01 -13.15
N GLY A 204 -2.90 -21.67 -13.72
CA GLY A 204 -2.74 -20.51 -14.58
C GLY A 204 -2.91 -19.18 -13.83
N PHE A 205 -2.30 -19.06 -12.65
CA PHE A 205 -2.24 -17.79 -11.93
C PHE A 205 -1.60 -16.70 -12.79
N ALA A 206 -2.16 -15.50 -12.76
CA ALA A 206 -1.64 -14.35 -13.49
C ALA A 206 -1.84 -13.05 -12.71
N LEU A 207 -0.93 -12.11 -12.91
CA LEU A 207 -1.01 -10.74 -12.44
C LEU A 207 -0.95 -9.80 -13.67
N PRO A 208 -1.97 -8.97 -13.94
CA PRO A 208 -3.21 -8.76 -13.19
C PRO A 208 -4.21 -9.93 -13.25
N THR A 209 -4.98 -10.10 -12.17
CA THR A 209 -5.92 -11.22 -12.01
C THR A 209 -7.07 -11.25 -13.00
N MET A 210 -7.41 -10.11 -13.62
CA MET A 210 -8.41 -10.06 -14.68
C MET A 210 -8.04 -10.90 -15.92
N ARG A 211 -6.80 -11.35 -16.02
CA ARG A 211 -6.25 -12.21 -17.08
C ARG A 211 -6.07 -13.67 -16.67
N ALA A 212 -6.25 -13.95 -15.37
CA ALA A 212 -6.23 -15.31 -14.86
C ALA A 212 -7.59 -15.99 -15.06
N PRO A 213 -7.61 -17.31 -15.34
CA PRO A 213 -8.86 -18.07 -15.29
C PRO A 213 -9.38 -18.12 -13.84
N TRP A 214 -10.69 -18.22 -13.68
CA TRP A 214 -11.32 -18.51 -12.40
C TRP A 214 -12.05 -19.85 -12.49
N THR A 215 -11.57 -20.85 -11.78
CA THR A 215 -12.07 -22.24 -11.84
C THR A 215 -12.56 -22.70 -10.47
N PRO A 216 -13.29 -23.83 -10.37
CA PRO A 216 -13.66 -24.41 -9.07
C PRO A 216 -12.47 -24.69 -8.15
N ALA A 217 -11.29 -24.99 -8.71
CA ALA A 217 -10.06 -25.17 -7.91
C ALA A 217 -9.60 -23.88 -7.24
N HIS A 218 -9.67 -22.73 -7.95
CA HIS A 218 -9.40 -21.42 -7.36
C HIS A 218 -10.42 -21.08 -6.27
N ALA A 219 -11.70 -21.37 -6.49
CA ALA A 219 -12.75 -21.13 -5.51
C ALA A 219 -12.55 -21.99 -4.23
N ALA A 220 -12.10 -23.23 -4.37
CA ALA A 220 -11.78 -24.09 -3.23
C ALA A 220 -10.58 -23.57 -2.40
N LEU A 221 -9.57 -23.00 -3.06
CA LEU A 221 -8.46 -22.32 -2.39
C LEU A 221 -8.92 -21.02 -1.72
N ASP A 222 -9.80 -20.25 -2.37
CA ASP A 222 -10.32 -19.00 -1.82
C ASP A 222 -11.30 -19.21 -0.64
N ALA A 223 -11.86 -20.41 -0.46
CA ALA A 223 -12.82 -20.72 0.60
C ALA A 223 -12.20 -20.93 1.99
N GLN A 224 -10.88 -21.03 2.10
CA GLN A 224 -10.16 -21.31 3.33
C GLN A 224 -8.99 -20.35 3.53
N THR A 225 -8.53 -20.18 4.79
CA THR A 225 -7.32 -19.40 5.05
C THR A 225 -6.07 -20.13 4.57
N PHE A 226 -5.01 -19.37 4.34
CA PHE A 226 -3.73 -19.99 3.95
C PHE A 226 -3.17 -20.88 5.07
N ALA A 227 -3.33 -20.48 6.32
CA ALA A 227 -2.96 -21.31 7.47
C ALA A 227 -3.69 -22.66 7.46
N GLN A 228 -5.00 -22.69 7.24
CA GLN A 228 -5.78 -23.94 7.14
C GLN A 228 -5.32 -24.83 6.00
N TRP A 229 -4.99 -24.23 4.86
CA TRP A 229 -4.45 -24.98 3.72
C TRP A 229 -3.06 -25.57 4.05
N LEU A 230 -2.18 -24.77 4.68
CA LEU A 230 -0.86 -25.24 5.12
C LEU A 230 -0.96 -26.42 6.10
N ASP A 231 -1.91 -26.37 7.06
CA ASP A 231 -2.19 -27.46 7.99
C ASP A 231 -2.62 -28.74 7.25
N THR A 232 -3.52 -28.60 6.28
CA THR A 232 -4.00 -29.72 5.44
C THR A 232 -2.86 -30.34 4.63
N GLN A 233 -1.94 -29.54 4.13
CA GLN A 233 -0.76 -29.99 3.37
C GLN A 233 0.40 -30.44 4.27
N ARG A 234 0.26 -30.33 5.61
CA ARG A 234 1.29 -30.65 6.61
C ARG A 234 2.57 -29.81 6.49
N PHE A 235 2.40 -28.54 6.13
CA PHE A 235 3.46 -27.54 6.20
C PHE A 235 3.44 -26.88 7.57
N ASP A 236 4.13 -27.48 8.55
CA ASP A 236 4.13 -27.09 9.96
C ASP A 236 5.47 -26.49 10.44
N ASP A 237 6.49 -26.46 9.59
CA ASP A 237 7.79 -25.88 9.93
C ASP A 237 7.66 -24.38 10.28
N PRO A 238 8.14 -23.94 11.46
CA PRO A 238 7.95 -22.56 11.92
C PRO A 238 8.67 -21.54 11.05
N ARG A 239 9.83 -21.86 10.45
CA ARG A 239 10.59 -20.95 9.58
C ARG A 239 9.87 -20.75 8.25
N LEU A 240 9.34 -21.84 7.66
CA LEU A 240 8.50 -21.75 6.46
C LEU A 240 7.27 -20.88 6.74
N ARG A 241 6.54 -21.16 7.81
CA ARG A 241 5.32 -20.41 8.16
C ARG A 241 5.60 -18.94 8.44
N TRP A 242 6.71 -18.64 9.10
CA TRP A 242 7.12 -17.25 9.32
C TRP A 242 7.34 -16.52 8.00
N TYR A 243 8.07 -17.14 7.07
CA TYR A 243 8.33 -16.52 5.76
C TYR A 243 7.04 -16.31 4.94
N LEU A 244 6.16 -17.32 4.91
CA LEU A 244 4.88 -17.21 4.23
C LEU A 244 3.96 -16.17 4.87
N ASP A 245 3.98 -16.04 6.19
CA ASP A 245 3.24 -15.00 6.92
C ASP A 245 3.81 -13.61 6.63
N TYR A 246 5.13 -13.48 6.59
CA TYR A 246 5.81 -12.24 6.18
C TYR A 246 5.38 -11.81 4.77
N CYS A 247 5.49 -12.68 3.78
CA CYS A 247 5.07 -12.40 2.40
C CYS A 247 3.59 -11.96 2.30
N CYS A 248 2.70 -12.61 3.05
CA CYS A 248 1.29 -12.23 3.08
C CYS A 248 1.06 -10.88 3.75
N ARG A 249 1.79 -10.56 4.83
CA ARG A 249 1.68 -9.25 5.49
C ARG A 249 2.23 -8.13 4.62
N ASP A 250 3.30 -8.39 3.90
CA ASP A 250 3.90 -7.44 2.96
C ASP A 250 2.95 -7.12 1.79
N ASP A 251 2.44 -8.13 1.12
CA ASP A 251 1.64 -7.96 -0.11
C ASP A 251 0.15 -7.65 0.15
N TYR A 252 -0.39 -8.07 1.32
CA TYR A 252 -1.83 -7.98 1.61
C TYR A 252 -2.18 -7.27 2.92
N GLY A 253 -1.19 -6.86 3.69
CA GLY A 253 -1.38 -6.19 4.98
C GLY A 253 -1.86 -7.10 6.11
N ALA A 254 -1.99 -8.42 5.89
CA ALA A 254 -2.42 -9.41 6.88
C ALA A 254 -1.75 -10.76 6.64
N GLY A 255 -1.53 -11.55 7.70
CA GLY A 255 -0.81 -12.81 7.64
C GLY A 255 -1.66 -14.02 7.21
N ILE A 256 -1.02 -15.19 7.21
CA ILE A 256 -1.59 -16.49 6.76
C ILE A 256 -2.89 -16.90 7.46
N ALA A 257 -3.10 -16.44 8.70
CA ALA A 257 -4.33 -16.71 9.46
C ALA A 257 -5.56 -15.95 8.92
N THR A 258 -5.36 -14.94 8.09
CA THR A 258 -6.41 -14.02 7.61
C THR A 258 -6.61 -14.10 6.11
N VAL A 259 -5.53 -14.18 5.32
CA VAL A 259 -5.62 -14.24 3.85
C VAL A 259 -6.07 -15.62 3.38
N SER A 260 -6.72 -15.68 2.21
CA SER A 260 -7.12 -16.95 1.62
C SER A 260 -5.94 -17.76 1.09
N ALA A 261 -6.09 -19.08 1.00
CA ALA A 261 -5.07 -19.93 0.39
C ALA A 261 -4.84 -19.61 -1.09
N TRP A 262 -5.89 -19.13 -1.78
CA TRP A 262 -5.72 -18.60 -3.13
C TRP A 262 -4.72 -17.45 -3.17
N ALA A 263 -4.84 -16.47 -2.27
CA ALA A 263 -3.95 -15.33 -2.21
C ALA A 263 -2.52 -15.73 -1.81
N GLY A 264 -2.36 -16.60 -0.82
CA GLY A 264 -1.05 -17.08 -0.40
C GLY A 264 -0.29 -17.82 -1.50
N LEU A 265 -0.98 -18.64 -2.31
CA LEU A 265 -0.38 -19.28 -3.48
C LEU A 265 -0.19 -18.30 -4.64
N HIS A 266 -1.14 -17.39 -4.86
CA HIS A 266 -1.07 -16.36 -5.91
C HIS A 266 0.19 -15.51 -5.80
N TYR A 267 0.60 -15.14 -4.59
CA TYR A 267 1.83 -14.36 -4.34
C TYR A 267 3.03 -14.94 -5.08
N PHE A 268 3.23 -16.26 -4.99
CA PHE A 268 4.33 -16.96 -5.63
C PHE A 268 4.00 -17.37 -7.07
N ALA A 269 2.84 -17.99 -7.27
CA ALA A 269 2.51 -18.63 -8.54
C ALA A 269 2.21 -17.65 -9.69
N SER A 270 1.86 -16.40 -9.42
CA SER A 270 1.68 -15.36 -10.45
C SER A 270 2.95 -14.57 -10.76
N ARG A 271 4.03 -14.82 -10.02
CA ARG A 271 5.33 -14.13 -10.13
C ARG A 271 6.45 -15.15 -10.36
N HIS A 272 7.47 -15.16 -9.50
CA HIS A 272 8.73 -15.89 -9.70
C HIS A 272 8.75 -17.32 -9.15
N GLY A 273 7.64 -17.78 -8.56
CA GLY A 273 7.62 -19.05 -7.84
C GLY A 273 8.17 -18.93 -6.40
N PHE A 274 8.42 -20.08 -5.78
CA PHE A 274 9.07 -20.15 -4.47
C PHE A 274 10.45 -20.82 -4.65
N ARG A 275 11.51 -20.12 -4.25
CA ARG A 275 12.88 -20.59 -4.41
C ARG A 275 13.48 -21.00 -3.08
N VAL A 276 14.21 -22.12 -3.11
CA VAL A 276 15.03 -22.61 -2.00
C VAL A 276 16.45 -22.09 -2.22
N SER A 277 17.09 -21.52 -1.21
CA SER A 277 18.46 -20.98 -1.29
C SER A 277 19.43 -21.98 -1.96
N GLY A 278 20.20 -21.50 -2.96
CA GLY A 278 21.12 -22.30 -3.78
C GLY A 278 20.64 -22.62 -5.20
N SER A 279 19.47 -22.11 -5.61
CA SER A 279 19.09 -22.03 -7.02
C SER A 279 19.85 -20.87 -7.69
N ASP A 280 20.08 -21.00 -8.99
CA ASP A 280 20.99 -20.21 -9.84
C ASP A 280 20.99 -18.68 -9.54
N PRO A 281 22.17 -18.08 -9.27
CA PRO A 281 22.28 -16.62 -9.01
C PRO A 281 21.97 -15.73 -10.22
N ASP A 282 21.93 -16.27 -11.43
CA ASP A 282 21.73 -15.49 -12.67
C ASP A 282 20.24 -15.26 -13.05
N ASP A 283 19.31 -15.61 -12.17
CA ASP A 283 17.89 -15.49 -12.49
C ASP A 283 17.37 -14.08 -12.14
N GLU A 284 17.37 -13.19 -13.14
CA GLU A 284 16.87 -11.79 -13.07
C GLU A 284 15.39 -11.65 -12.65
N HIS A 285 14.71 -12.76 -12.35
CA HIS A 285 13.26 -12.78 -12.14
C HIS A 285 12.78 -12.16 -10.81
N ASP A 286 13.67 -11.99 -9.82
CA ASP A 286 13.34 -11.36 -8.53
C ASP A 286 13.70 -9.87 -8.48
N ALA A 287 14.18 -9.31 -9.58
CA ALA A 287 14.54 -7.91 -9.64
C ALA A 287 13.30 -6.99 -9.52
N VAL A 288 13.49 -5.86 -8.85
CA VAL A 288 12.47 -4.83 -8.69
C VAL A 288 12.98 -3.47 -9.18
N LEU A 289 12.07 -2.65 -9.69
CA LEU A 289 12.33 -1.24 -9.93
C LEU A 289 12.07 -0.46 -8.65
N THR A 290 12.99 0.41 -8.26
CA THR A 290 12.84 1.24 -7.07
C THR A 290 13.53 2.59 -7.21
N TRP A 291 13.12 3.56 -6.40
CA TRP A 291 13.59 4.94 -6.38
C TRP A 291 13.71 5.40 -4.93
N PRO A 292 14.57 6.39 -4.62
CA PRO A 292 14.69 6.93 -3.26
C PRO A 292 13.33 7.34 -2.66
N GLU A 293 12.44 7.96 -3.43
CA GLU A 293 11.08 8.33 -3.03
C GLU A 293 10.04 7.23 -3.23
N GLY A 294 10.46 6.03 -3.54
CA GLY A 294 9.59 4.91 -3.88
C GLY A 294 8.71 5.19 -5.10
N ASN A 295 7.51 4.59 -5.13
CA ASN A 295 6.59 4.71 -6.26
C ASN A 295 6.04 6.13 -6.50
N ALA A 296 6.38 7.10 -5.65
CA ALA A 296 6.10 8.51 -5.93
C ALA A 296 6.81 9.01 -7.20
N TRP A 297 7.93 8.40 -7.58
CA TRP A 297 8.57 8.64 -8.87
C TRP A 297 7.62 8.33 -10.03
N LEU A 298 6.98 7.19 -10.00
CA LEU A 298 5.98 6.76 -10.98
C LEU A 298 4.76 7.69 -10.99
N VAL A 299 4.25 8.05 -9.79
CA VAL A 299 3.13 9.00 -9.64
C VAL A 299 3.41 10.31 -10.33
N ARG A 300 4.61 10.90 -10.14
CA ARG A 300 4.96 12.17 -10.81
C ARG A 300 4.87 12.09 -12.33
N HIS A 301 5.30 10.97 -12.92
CA HIS A 301 5.25 10.78 -14.38
C HIS A 301 3.82 10.56 -14.88
N LEU A 302 2.94 9.91 -14.10
CA LEU A 302 1.52 9.78 -14.43
C LEU A 302 0.76 11.09 -14.27
N ALA A 303 1.08 11.88 -13.25
CA ALA A 303 0.37 13.11 -12.92
C ALA A 303 0.80 14.31 -13.79
N ALA A 304 2.07 14.37 -14.21
CA ALA A 304 2.62 15.51 -14.93
C ALA A 304 1.82 15.92 -16.18
N PRO A 305 1.33 15.00 -17.05
CA PRO A 305 0.54 15.37 -18.22
C PRO A 305 -0.83 15.99 -17.90
N LEU A 306 -1.33 15.84 -16.66
CA LEU A 306 -2.62 16.39 -16.26
C LEU A 306 -2.58 17.90 -16.03
N GLY A 307 -1.47 18.45 -15.51
CA GLY A 307 -1.37 19.87 -15.20
C GLY A 307 -2.56 20.32 -14.34
N GLU A 308 -3.25 21.38 -14.76
CA GLU A 308 -4.42 21.94 -14.06
C GLU A 308 -5.65 21.03 -14.04
N ARG A 309 -5.68 19.95 -14.82
CA ARG A 309 -6.75 18.95 -14.79
C ARG A 309 -6.74 18.14 -13.49
N LEU A 310 -5.59 18.07 -12.81
CA LEU A 310 -5.46 17.47 -11.48
C LEU A 310 -5.85 18.52 -10.41
N ARG A 311 -6.94 18.27 -9.74
CA ARG A 311 -7.49 19.11 -8.66
C ARG A 311 -7.19 18.46 -7.31
N ALA A 312 -6.02 18.73 -6.76
CA ALA A 312 -5.67 18.34 -5.39
C ALA A 312 -6.42 19.21 -4.36
N GLY A 313 -6.62 18.73 -3.14
CA GLY A 313 -7.41 19.41 -2.10
C GLY A 313 -8.90 19.50 -2.44
N HIS A 314 -9.43 18.63 -3.31
CA HIS A 314 -10.81 18.63 -3.74
C HIS A 314 -11.52 17.35 -3.27
N LEU A 315 -12.39 17.48 -2.27
CA LEU A 315 -13.17 16.39 -1.70
C LEU A 315 -14.51 16.26 -2.41
N VAL A 316 -14.72 15.18 -3.16
CA VAL A 316 -16.04 14.86 -3.71
C VAL A 316 -16.96 14.43 -2.58
N LEU A 317 -18.12 15.10 -2.48
CA LEU A 317 -19.09 14.92 -1.41
C LEU A 317 -20.26 14.01 -1.83
N ARG A 318 -20.65 14.12 -3.09
CA ARG A 318 -21.84 13.49 -3.63
C ARG A 318 -21.67 13.23 -5.12
N VAL A 319 -22.25 12.14 -5.60
CA VAL A 319 -22.36 11.80 -7.03
C VAL A 319 -23.80 11.41 -7.32
N ASP A 320 -24.37 12.02 -8.36
CA ASP A 320 -25.72 11.74 -8.86
C ASP A 320 -25.66 11.33 -10.33
N GLU A 321 -25.90 10.05 -10.60
CA GLU A 321 -25.89 9.50 -11.97
C GLU A 321 -27.23 9.71 -12.62
N GLY A 322 -27.32 10.72 -13.49
CA GLY A 322 -28.48 10.99 -14.32
C GLY A 322 -28.47 10.23 -15.65
N ARG A 323 -29.57 10.36 -16.39
CA ARG A 323 -29.72 9.71 -17.69
C ARG A 323 -28.70 10.18 -18.75
N HIS A 324 -28.35 11.44 -18.74
CA HIS A 324 -27.51 12.09 -19.76
C HIS A 324 -26.14 12.54 -19.26
N GLU A 325 -26.03 12.81 -17.99
CA GLU A 325 -24.83 13.35 -17.33
C GLU A 325 -24.74 12.87 -15.87
N VAL A 326 -23.58 13.07 -15.26
CA VAL A 326 -23.30 12.79 -13.86
C VAL A 326 -23.07 14.12 -13.17
N GLY A 327 -23.81 14.40 -12.09
CA GLY A 327 -23.60 15.54 -11.22
C GLY A 327 -22.66 15.18 -10.07
N LEU A 328 -21.75 16.08 -9.73
CA LEU A 328 -20.86 15.96 -8.58
C LEU A 328 -20.87 17.24 -7.76
N ASP A 329 -21.00 17.12 -6.45
CA ASP A 329 -20.73 18.22 -5.52
C ASP A 329 -19.33 18.00 -4.92
N VAL A 330 -18.47 19.01 -5.03
CA VAL A 330 -17.05 18.91 -4.69
C VAL A 330 -16.68 20.07 -3.78
N TRP A 331 -16.13 19.76 -2.60
CA TRP A 331 -15.57 20.75 -1.69
C TRP A 331 -14.16 21.13 -2.13
N ASN A 332 -13.94 22.42 -2.34
CA ASN A 332 -12.62 22.99 -2.62
C ASN A 332 -12.01 23.46 -1.30
N GLU A 333 -10.95 22.77 -0.84
CA GLU A 333 -10.33 23.04 0.45
C GLU A 333 -9.60 24.39 0.47
N SER A 334 -9.05 24.83 -0.64
CA SER A 334 -8.33 26.12 -0.71
C SER A 334 -9.26 27.32 -0.73
N GLU A 335 -10.40 27.19 -1.39
CA GLU A 335 -11.38 28.28 -1.55
C GLU A 335 -12.56 28.19 -0.58
N GLN A 336 -12.63 27.11 0.22
CA GLN A 336 -13.63 26.90 1.28
C GLN A 336 -15.09 27.03 0.79
N HIS A 337 -15.37 26.50 -0.41
CA HIS A 337 -16.73 26.45 -0.96
C HIS A 337 -17.02 25.14 -1.70
N VAL A 338 -18.30 24.87 -1.96
CA VAL A 338 -18.74 23.73 -2.78
C VAL A 338 -18.85 24.15 -4.23
N GLU A 339 -18.28 23.37 -5.14
CA GLU A 339 -18.45 23.47 -6.58
C GLU A 339 -19.41 22.37 -7.06
N HIS A 340 -20.36 22.70 -7.93
CA HIS A 340 -21.17 21.72 -8.65
C HIS A 340 -20.54 21.45 -10.01
N TRP A 341 -20.18 20.20 -10.27
CA TRP A 341 -19.62 19.76 -11.53
C TRP A 341 -20.59 18.85 -12.28
N THR A 342 -20.67 19.01 -13.58
CA THR A 342 -21.44 18.14 -14.47
C THR A 342 -20.49 17.49 -15.47
N ALA A 343 -20.52 16.14 -15.57
CA ALA A 343 -19.68 15.38 -16.48
C ALA A 343 -20.52 14.43 -17.34
N ARG A 344 -20.06 14.08 -18.55
CA ARG A 344 -20.72 13.08 -19.39
C ARG A 344 -20.47 11.67 -18.87
N HIS A 345 -19.28 11.41 -18.32
CA HIS A 345 -18.86 10.14 -17.72
C HIS A 345 -18.05 10.40 -16.45
N LEU A 346 -18.08 9.41 -15.57
CA LEU A 346 -17.32 9.38 -14.33
C LEU A 346 -16.50 8.10 -14.22
N VAL A 347 -15.23 8.23 -13.82
CA VAL A 347 -14.42 7.10 -13.35
C VAL A 347 -14.26 7.23 -11.83
N SER A 348 -14.80 6.26 -11.09
CA SER A 348 -14.64 6.15 -9.64
C SER A 348 -13.44 5.26 -9.33
N ALA A 349 -12.30 5.89 -9.02
CA ALA A 349 -11.03 5.25 -8.68
C ALA A 349 -10.73 5.33 -7.16
N VAL A 350 -11.77 5.48 -6.34
CA VAL A 350 -11.70 5.43 -4.88
C VAL A 350 -12.08 4.05 -4.36
N PRO A 351 -11.70 3.69 -3.12
CA PRO A 351 -12.13 2.44 -2.50
C PRO A 351 -13.65 2.24 -2.57
N LEU A 352 -14.11 1.00 -2.76
CA LEU A 352 -15.53 0.71 -2.97
C LEU A 352 -16.40 1.19 -1.80
N PHE A 353 -15.90 1.18 -0.56
CA PHE A 353 -16.64 1.70 0.59
C PHE A 353 -16.80 3.24 0.56
N VAL A 354 -15.88 3.95 -0.10
CA VAL A 354 -16.02 5.40 -0.36
C VAL A 354 -17.02 5.60 -1.49
N ALA A 355 -16.88 4.88 -2.61
CA ALA A 355 -17.81 4.96 -3.73
C ALA A 355 -19.27 4.71 -3.29
N ALA A 356 -19.49 3.72 -2.42
CA ALA A 356 -20.81 3.40 -1.85
C ALA A 356 -21.43 4.54 -1.04
N ARG A 357 -20.61 5.44 -0.48
CA ARG A 357 -21.07 6.63 0.26
C ARG A 357 -21.32 7.81 -0.65
N LEU A 358 -20.56 7.95 -1.73
CA LEU A 358 -20.65 9.08 -2.64
C LEU A 358 -21.86 8.96 -3.58
N LEU A 359 -22.17 7.77 -4.11
CA LEU A 359 -23.23 7.55 -5.06
C LEU A 359 -24.61 7.62 -4.39
N GLN A 360 -25.49 8.49 -4.90
CA GLN A 360 -26.86 8.60 -4.40
C GLN A 360 -27.70 7.37 -4.76
N THR A 361 -27.42 6.77 -5.90
CA THR A 361 -28.08 5.55 -6.37
C THR A 361 -26.98 4.52 -6.69
N PRO A 362 -26.40 3.85 -5.67
CA PRO A 362 -25.36 2.86 -5.92
C PRO A 362 -25.94 1.65 -6.66
N PRO A 363 -25.18 1.05 -7.60
CA PRO A 363 -25.60 -0.19 -8.24
C PRO A 363 -25.77 -1.31 -7.20
N PRO A 364 -26.73 -2.24 -7.38
CA PRO A 364 -27.10 -3.23 -6.35
C PRO A 364 -25.93 -3.99 -5.70
N PRO A 365 -24.87 -4.43 -6.45
CA PRO A 365 -23.78 -5.17 -5.82
C PRO A 365 -22.80 -4.29 -5.01
N LEU A 366 -22.82 -2.95 -5.17
CA LEU A 366 -21.77 -2.09 -4.59
C LEU A 366 -21.77 -2.12 -3.06
N ASN A 367 -22.91 -1.92 -2.42
CA ASN A 367 -22.98 -1.86 -0.95
C ASN A 367 -22.57 -3.18 -0.30
N GLN A 368 -23.04 -4.30 -0.84
CA GLN A 368 -22.70 -5.63 -0.32
C GLN A 368 -21.21 -5.94 -0.52
N THR A 369 -20.67 -5.66 -1.70
CA THR A 369 -19.25 -5.89 -2.01
C THR A 369 -18.35 -5.00 -1.17
N ALA A 370 -18.69 -3.72 -1.03
CA ALA A 370 -17.94 -2.78 -0.20
C ALA A 370 -17.91 -3.20 1.28
N ALA A 371 -19.02 -3.76 1.80
CA ALA A 371 -19.08 -4.26 3.18
C ALA A 371 -18.27 -5.56 3.37
N ALA A 372 -18.10 -6.37 2.34
CA ALA A 372 -17.35 -7.63 2.38
C ALA A 372 -15.82 -7.41 2.34
N ILE A 373 -15.35 -6.33 1.72
CA ILE A 373 -13.93 -6.01 1.61
C ILE A 373 -13.44 -5.34 2.90
N THR A 374 -12.42 -5.92 3.48
CA THR A 374 -11.76 -5.39 4.67
C THR A 374 -10.39 -4.84 4.28
N HIS A 375 -10.04 -3.63 4.75
CA HIS A 375 -8.75 -3.00 4.45
C HIS A 375 -7.84 -3.05 5.66
N ALA A 376 -6.58 -3.42 5.47
CA ALA A 376 -5.53 -3.36 6.48
C ALA A 376 -5.11 -1.90 6.73
N PRO A 377 -4.99 -1.48 8.00
CA PRO A 377 -4.28 -0.25 8.32
C PRO A 377 -2.76 -0.48 8.23
N TRP A 378 -2.02 0.59 7.91
CA TRP A 378 -0.56 0.57 7.80
C TRP A 378 0.06 1.79 8.47
N LEU A 379 1.24 1.57 9.04
CA LEU A 379 2.15 2.62 9.49
C LEU A 379 3.41 2.59 8.64
N VAL A 380 3.82 3.75 8.13
CA VAL A 380 5.11 3.96 7.46
C VAL A 380 5.89 4.96 8.30
N ALA A 381 7.13 4.62 8.68
CA ALA A 381 7.96 5.45 9.54
C ALA A 381 9.26 5.81 8.85
N ASN A 382 9.50 7.09 8.62
CA ASN A 382 10.74 7.62 8.07
C ASN A 382 11.65 8.13 9.19
N LEU A 383 12.78 7.44 9.40
CA LEU A 383 13.75 7.73 10.44
C LEU A 383 14.97 8.40 9.83
N GLN A 384 15.15 9.70 10.05
CA GLN A 384 16.36 10.41 9.65
C GLN A 384 17.48 10.17 10.65
N LEU A 385 18.61 9.68 10.16
CA LEU A 385 19.83 9.44 10.92
C LEU A 385 20.90 10.49 10.56
N ALA A 386 21.65 10.93 11.56
CA ALA A 386 22.76 11.86 11.36
C ALA A 386 23.92 11.22 10.59
N THR A 387 24.12 9.92 10.77
CA THR A 387 25.17 9.11 10.14
C THR A 387 24.62 7.70 9.91
N PRO A 388 25.14 6.94 8.94
CA PRO A 388 24.73 5.56 8.70
C PRO A 388 24.86 4.70 9.97
N LEU A 389 24.03 3.67 10.06
CA LEU A 389 24.11 2.69 11.15
C LEU A 389 25.46 1.96 11.12
N THR A 390 25.92 1.54 12.29
CA THR A 390 27.11 0.70 12.39
C THR A 390 26.78 -0.69 11.84
N ASP A 391 27.55 -1.10 10.85
CA ASP A 391 27.35 -2.40 10.24
C ASP A 391 27.62 -3.55 11.23
N LYS A 392 26.92 -4.66 11.05
CA LYS A 392 26.98 -5.85 11.86
C LYS A 392 27.56 -6.99 11.01
N PRO A 393 28.14 -8.05 11.65
CA PRO A 393 28.62 -9.22 10.91
C PRO A 393 27.54 -9.85 10.05
N GLY A 394 27.95 -10.40 8.91
CA GLY A 394 27.11 -11.14 7.98
C GLY A 394 26.97 -10.47 6.62
N ALA A 395 25.79 -10.56 6.01
CA ALA A 395 25.49 -9.93 4.73
C ALA A 395 25.63 -8.41 4.77
N ALA A 396 26.11 -7.83 3.68
CA ALA A 396 26.31 -6.39 3.54
C ALA A 396 25.00 -5.59 3.68
N PRO A 397 25.06 -4.29 4.03
CA PRO A 397 23.89 -3.43 4.00
C PRO A 397 23.13 -3.51 2.69
N SER A 398 21.84 -3.82 2.78
CA SER A 398 20.97 -4.05 1.65
C SER A 398 19.89 -2.97 1.56
N TRP A 399 19.20 -2.92 0.42
CA TRP A 399 18.06 -2.04 0.26
C TRP A 399 16.93 -2.42 1.22
N ASP A 400 16.52 -3.69 1.26
CA ASP A 400 15.52 -4.21 2.20
C ASP A 400 16.18 -5.00 3.35
N ASN A 401 15.72 -4.75 4.58
CA ASN A 401 16.33 -5.25 5.80
C ASN A 401 15.24 -5.72 6.76
N VAL A 402 15.09 -7.02 6.92
CA VAL A 402 14.03 -7.65 7.70
C VAL A 402 14.58 -8.29 8.98
N LEU A 403 13.83 -8.21 10.07
CA LEU A 403 14.20 -8.79 11.35
C LEU A 403 13.34 -10.03 11.61
N TYR A 404 13.98 -11.20 11.67
CA TYR A 404 13.33 -12.45 12.04
C TYR A 404 12.84 -12.44 13.49
N ASP A 405 11.69 -13.04 13.71
CA ASP A 405 11.14 -13.23 15.05
C ASP A 405 10.27 -14.49 15.08
N ASP A 406 10.80 -15.56 15.67
CA ASP A 406 10.17 -16.88 15.76
C ASP A 406 8.93 -16.93 16.68
N ALA A 407 8.84 -15.99 17.62
CA ALA A 407 7.70 -15.89 18.55
C ALA A 407 6.46 -15.23 17.94
N ALA A 408 6.49 -14.84 16.66
CA ALA A 408 5.62 -13.76 16.22
C ALA A 408 5.00 -13.91 14.82
N LEU A 409 4.29 -15.00 14.58
CA LEU A 409 3.31 -15.01 13.50
C LEU A 409 2.30 -13.86 13.71
N GLY A 410 2.18 -12.99 12.70
CA GLY A 410 1.22 -11.88 12.73
C GLY A 410 1.68 -10.60 13.41
N ARG A 411 2.97 -10.45 13.80
CA ARG A 411 3.49 -9.17 14.32
C ARG A 411 3.55 -8.10 13.22
N PRO A 412 3.23 -6.81 13.55
CA PRO A 412 3.15 -5.76 12.56
C PRO A 412 4.44 -5.43 11.79
N PRO A 413 5.66 -5.47 12.39
CA PRO A 413 6.88 -5.04 11.69
C PRO A 413 7.21 -5.89 10.47
N LEU A 414 7.64 -5.20 9.39
CA LEU A 414 8.11 -5.81 8.14
C LEU A 414 9.58 -5.46 7.85
N GLY A 415 10.27 -4.77 8.77
CA GLY A 415 11.62 -4.30 8.55
C GLY A 415 11.66 -2.88 8.00
N TYR A 416 12.74 -2.55 7.28
CA TYR A 416 12.94 -1.21 6.71
C TYR A 416 13.71 -1.25 5.40
N VAL A 417 13.47 -0.25 4.55
CA VAL A 417 14.32 0.04 3.39
C VAL A 417 15.18 1.27 3.64
N ASP A 418 16.39 1.30 3.06
CA ASP A 418 17.26 2.47 3.10
C ASP A 418 17.05 3.30 1.82
N ALA A 419 16.43 4.47 1.95
CA ALA A 419 16.18 5.36 0.82
C ALA A 419 17.45 5.79 0.08
N THR A 420 18.60 5.81 0.78
CA THR A 420 19.87 6.21 0.17
C THR A 420 20.57 5.09 -0.59
N HIS A 421 20.18 3.82 -0.36
CA HIS A 421 20.74 2.66 -1.07
C HIS A 421 20.58 2.80 -2.61
N GLN A 422 19.45 3.31 -3.05
CA GLN A 422 19.14 3.55 -4.46
C GLN A 422 19.68 4.90 -4.98
N SER A 423 20.43 5.64 -4.17
CA SER A 423 21.02 6.92 -4.56
C SER A 423 22.34 6.74 -5.28
N LEU A 424 22.50 7.41 -6.42
CA LEU A 424 23.79 7.46 -7.15
C LEU A 424 24.78 8.50 -6.55
N ARG A 425 24.42 9.15 -5.43
CA ARG A 425 25.29 10.10 -4.75
C ARG A 425 26.30 9.35 -3.88
N PRO A 426 27.58 9.76 -3.84
CA PRO A 426 28.53 9.19 -2.91
C PRO A 426 28.09 9.52 -1.48
N LEU A 427 27.76 8.48 -0.70
CA LEU A 427 27.16 8.63 0.62
C LEU A 427 28.22 8.62 1.71
N GLN A 428 28.47 9.80 2.26
CA GLN A 428 29.02 9.95 3.61
C GLN A 428 28.14 10.99 4.30
N GLY A 429 27.25 10.56 5.19
CA GLY A 429 26.42 11.52 5.93
C GLY A 429 25.08 10.98 6.39
N ALA A 430 24.07 11.87 6.43
CA ALA A 430 22.72 11.54 6.85
C ALA A 430 22.02 10.57 5.89
N THR A 431 21.20 9.66 6.42
CA THR A 431 20.33 8.77 5.65
C THR A 431 18.90 8.80 6.22
N VAL A 432 17.96 8.22 5.48
CA VAL A 432 16.59 7.99 5.94
C VAL A 432 16.27 6.50 5.79
N LEU A 433 15.89 5.86 6.88
CA LEU A 433 15.35 4.51 6.87
C LEU A 433 13.83 4.60 6.86
N THR A 434 13.17 3.82 6.01
CA THR A 434 11.71 3.75 5.96
C THR A 434 11.25 2.40 6.46
N ALA A 435 10.68 2.36 7.66
CA ALA A 435 10.14 1.15 8.28
C ALA A 435 8.64 1.00 7.97
N TYR A 436 8.21 -0.25 7.80
CA TYR A 436 6.84 -0.62 7.42
C TYR A 436 6.21 -1.54 8.46
N TRP A 437 4.96 -1.24 8.84
CA TRP A 437 4.17 -2.05 9.76
C TRP A 437 2.80 -2.34 9.18
N ALA A 438 2.52 -3.62 8.92
CA ALA A 438 1.21 -4.11 8.50
C ALA A 438 0.33 -4.37 9.73
N LEU A 439 -0.79 -3.69 9.85
CA LEU A 439 -1.63 -3.70 11.07
C LEU A 439 -2.94 -4.46 10.86
N GLY A 440 -2.99 -5.39 9.88
CA GLY A 440 -4.19 -6.17 9.55
C GLY A 440 -4.66 -7.09 10.69
N GLY A 441 -3.72 -7.56 11.53
CA GLY A 441 -4.03 -8.47 12.63
C GLY A 441 -4.47 -9.86 12.18
N ALA A 442 -4.66 -10.77 13.16
CA ALA A 442 -5.10 -12.15 12.92
C ALA A 442 -6.62 -12.33 13.00
N SER A 443 -7.37 -11.28 13.37
CA SER A 443 -8.83 -11.32 13.49
C SER A 443 -9.48 -9.97 13.17
N PRO A 444 -10.79 -9.93 12.84
CA PRO A 444 -11.51 -8.67 12.64
C PRO A 444 -11.49 -7.74 13.87
N ALA A 445 -11.53 -8.30 15.07
CA ALA A 445 -11.48 -7.53 16.31
C ALA A 445 -10.11 -6.86 16.49
N GLU A 446 -9.04 -7.58 16.21
CA GLU A 446 -7.67 -7.06 16.29
C GLU A 446 -7.44 -5.99 15.23
N LEU A 447 -7.89 -6.19 14.00
CA LEU A 447 -7.83 -5.19 12.95
C LEU A 447 -8.50 -3.87 13.35
N ILE A 448 -9.71 -3.95 13.92
CA ILE A 448 -10.43 -2.76 14.40
C ILE A 448 -9.67 -2.08 15.54
N ALA A 449 -9.13 -2.86 16.49
CA ALA A 449 -8.33 -2.33 17.59
C ALA A 449 -7.03 -1.66 17.09
N ASN A 450 -6.34 -2.27 16.12
CA ASN A 450 -5.13 -1.72 15.51
C ASN A 450 -5.41 -0.41 14.78
N ARG A 451 -6.50 -0.34 14.00
CA ARG A 451 -6.92 0.88 13.30
C ARG A 451 -7.23 2.01 14.29
N ARG A 452 -7.92 1.69 15.39
CA ARG A 452 -8.24 2.64 16.44
C ARG A 452 -6.98 3.18 17.12
N ARG A 453 -6.05 2.28 17.51
CA ARG A 453 -4.76 2.69 18.08
C ARG A 453 -3.95 3.55 17.09
N LEU A 454 -3.94 3.22 15.80
CA LEU A 454 -3.24 3.99 14.79
C LEU A 454 -3.81 5.42 14.64
N LEU A 455 -5.12 5.59 14.87
CA LEU A 455 -5.78 6.89 14.84
C LEU A 455 -5.54 7.67 16.14
N ASP A 456 -5.67 7.03 17.29
CA ASP A 456 -5.83 7.68 18.59
C ASP A 456 -4.50 7.84 19.37
N ASP A 457 -3.55 6.88 19.23
CA ASP A 457 -2.27 6.94 19.93
C ASP A 457 -1.40 8.10 19.39
N PRO A 458 -0.72 8.87 20.28
CA PRO A 458 0.22 9.91 19.88
C PRO A 458 1.35 9.37 19.00
N TRP A 459 1.86 10.21 18.07
CA TRP A 459 2.94 9.80 17.17
C TRP A 459 4.20 9.32 17.93
N ARG A 460 4.52 9.92 19.09
CA ARG A 460 5.67 9.52 19.92
C ARG A 460 5.58 8.07 20.40
N VAL A 461 4.37 7.58 20.67
CA VAL A 461 4.14 6.18 21.08
C VAL A 461 4.48 5.24 19.92
N TRP A 462 4.07 5.57 18.72
CA TRP A 462 4.38 4.79 17.52
C TRP A 462 5.85 4.89 17.15
N ALA A 463 6.45 6.10 17.19
CA ALA A 463 7.86 6.31 16.95
C ALA A 463 8.73 5.48 17.93
N GLY A 464 8.39 5.48 19.22
CA GLY A 464 9.07 4.66 20.23
C GLY A 464 9.01 3.16 19.90
N ARG A 465 7.85 2.64 19.55
CA ARG A 465 7.69 1.22 19.16
C ARG A 465 8.55 0.84 17.94
N VAL A 466 8.61 1.71 16.93
CA VAL A 466 9.44 1.47 15.73
C VAL A 466 10.93 1.51 16.10
N ILE A 467 11.35 2.47 16.91
CA ILE A 467 12.74 2.57 17.36
C ILE A 467 13.15 1.33 18.16
N ASP A 468 12.30 0.88 19.09
CA ASP A 468 12.56 -0.31 19.93
C ASP A 468 12.69 -1.57 19.07
N ASP A 469 11.85 -1.73 18.05
CA ASP A 469 11.93 -2.86 17.15
C ASP A 469 13.25 -2.87 16.36
N LEU A 470 13.59 -1.77 15.70
CA LEU A 470 14.82 -1.67 14.90
C LEU A 470 16.10 -1.71 15.75
N ALA A 471 16.06 -1.22 17.00
CA ALA A 471 17.19 -1.26 17.91
C ALA A 471 17.63 -2.69 18.26
N ARG A 472 16.82 -3.70 18.05
CA ARG A 472 17.18 -5.13 18.21
C ARG A 472 18.36 -5.51 17.31
N ALA A 473 18.35 -5.06 16.07
CA ALA A 473 19.46 -5.25 15.14
C ALA A 473 20.47 -4.08 15.18
N HIS A 474 20.02 -2.88 15.54
CA HIS A 474 20.79 -1.63 15.49
C HIS A 474 20.81 -0.88 16.83
N PRO A 475 21.57 -1.34 17.84
CA PRO A 475 21.61 -0.69 19.16
C PRO A 475 22.11 0.76 19.16
N ASP A 476 22.75 1.20 18.08
CA ASP A 476 23.23 2.55 17.88
C ASP A 476 22.21 3.52 17.25
N LEU A 477 21.09 2.99 16.73
CA LEU A 477 20.03 3.77 16.09
C LEU A 477 19.51 4.92 16.97
N PRO A 478 19.15 4.73 18.26
CA PRO A 478 18.60 5.81 19.08
C PRO A 478 19.55 7.01 19.23
N ARG A 479 20.87 6.77 19.21
CA ARG A 479 21.89 7.84 19.33
C ARG A 479 22.12 8.60 18.02
N LYS A 480 21.82 8.00 16.88
CA LYS A 480 21.98 8.57 15.53
C LYS A 480 20.73 9.25 15.02
N LEU A 481 19.60 8.97 15.66
CA LEU A 481 18.29 9.47 15.26
C LEU A 481 18.19 10.99 15.43
N LYS A 482 17.65 11.67 14.42
CA LYS A 482 17.40 13.12 14.40
C LYS A 482 15.92 13.45 14.28
N ARG A 483 15.18 12.70 13.44
CA ARG A 483 13.78 12.96 13.16
C ARG A 483 13.05 11.65 12.83
N VAL A 484 11.78 11.56 13.22
CA VAL A 484 10.88 10.46 12.84
C VAL A 484 9.58 11.06 12.30
N ASP A 485 9.34 10.93 11.02
CA ASP A 485 8.08 11.30 10.39
C ASP A 485 7.24 10.04 10.14
N LEU A 486 6.01 10.06 10.62
CA LEU A 486 5.09 8.92 10.54
C LEU A 486 3.94 9.20 9.58
N MET A 487 3.67 8.27 8.67
CA MET A 487 2.48 8.25 7.84
C MET A 487 1.54 7.14 8.31
N ARG A 488 0.25 7.46 8.45
CA ARG A 488 -0.78 6.47 8.81
C ARG A 488 -1.80 6.30 7.70
N TYR A 489 -2.08 5.05 7.36
CA TYR A 489 -3.13 4.65 6.46
C TYR A 489 -4.18 3.85 7.22
N GLY A 490 -5.37 4.38 7.41
CA GLY A 490 -6.46 3.65 8.09
C GLY A 490 -7.05 2.51 7.25
N HIS A 491 -6.95 2.63 5.92
CA HIS A 491 -7.54 1.73 4.93
C HIS A 491 -6.60 1.56 3.73
N ALA A 492 -5.37 1.07 3.97
CA ALA A 492 -4.33 1.02 2.95
C ALA A 492 -4.60 -0.01 1.87
N MET A 493 -4.81 -1.26 2.26
CA MET A 493 -4.83 -2.39 1.34
C MET A 493 -6.02 -3.30 1.61
N ALA A 494 -6.77 -3.66 0.56
CA ALA A 494 -7.80 -4.68 0.64
C ALA A 494 -7.16 -6.04 0.97
N ILE A 495 -7.66 -6.71 1.99
CA ILE A 495 -7.20 -8.03 2.43
C ILE A 495 -7.98 -9.11 1.65
N PRO A 496 -7.32 -9.97 0.88
CA PRO A 496 -7.95 -11.09 0.16
C PRO A 496 -8.33 -12.22 1.13
N ARG A 497 -9.36 -11.98 1.95
CA ARG A 497 -9.90 -12.96 2.90
C ARG A 497 -10.65 -14.07 2.15
N PRO A 498 -10.85 -15.24 2.80
CA PRO A 498 -11.67 -16.31 2.23
C PRO A 498 -13.02 -15.78 1.72
N GLY A 499 -13.35 -16.15 0.47
CA GLY A 499 -14.59 -15.80 -0.22
C GLY A 499 -14.62 -14.39 -0.85
N VAL A 500 -13.63 -13.54 -0.61
CA VAL A 500 -13.60 -12.18 -1.21
C VAL A 500 -13.42 -12.26 -2.71
N ARG A 501 -12.42 -13.00 -3.18
CA ARG A 501 -12.14 -13.09 -4.62
C ARG A 501 -13.22 -13.82 -5.40
N ALA A 502 -13.87 -14.82 -4.80
CA ALA A 502 -14.99 -15.55 -5.37
C ALA A 502 -16.33 -14.76 -5.33
N SER A 503 -16.35 -13.54 -4.77
CA SER A 503 -17.59 -12.77 -4.63
C SER A 503 -18.21 -12.42 -6.00
N PRO A 504 -19.45 -12.82 -6.26
CA PRO A 504 -20.16 -12.43 -7.50
C PRO A 504 -20.32 -10.91 -7.64
N GLY A 505 -20.31 -10.19 -6.52
CA GLY A 505 -20.40 -8.73 -6.51
C GLY A 505 -19.22 -8.05 -7.16
N LEU A 506 -17.99 -8.58 -7.02
CA LEU A 506 -16.80 -8.05 -7.69
C LEU A 506 -16.93 -8.19 -9.21
N ASP A 507 -17.38 -9.35 -9.70
CA ASP A 507 -17.59 -9.58 -11.13
C ASP A 507 -18.71 -8.68 -11.66
N GLY A 508 -19.80 -8.55 -10.91
CA GLY A 508 -20.90 -7.65 -11.25
C GLY A 508 -20.45 -6.19 -11.38
N LEU A 509 -19.59 -5.69 -10.50
CA LEU A 509 -19.05 -4.32 -10.57
C LEU A 509 -18.07 -4.13 -11.73
N ARG A 510 -17.23 -5.12 -12.03
CA ARG A 510 -16.35 -5.10 -13.21
C ARG A 510 -17.13 -5.08 -14.52
N GLN A 511 -18.27 -5.79 -14.56
CA GLN A 511 -19.16 -5.88 -15.72
C GLN A 511 -20.21 -4.75 -15.77
N ALA A 512 -20.44 -3.99 -14.70
CA ALA A 512 -21.38 -2.88 -14.63
C ALA A 512 -20.98 -1.71 -15.55
N SER A 513 -20.85 -2.06 -16.84
CA SER A 513 -20.29 -1.22 -17.89
C SER A 513 -21.34 -0.40 -18.63
N ALA A 514 -22.63 -0.55 -18.31
CA ALA A 514 -23.73 0.06 -19.06
C ALA A 514 -24.03 1.51 -18.62
N GLY A 515 -23.55 1.93 -17.43
CA GLY A 515 -23.79 3.26 -16.88
C GLY A 515 -22.76 4.30 -17.31
N ARG A 516 -22.94 5.50 -16.78
CA ARG A 516 -21.98 6.62 -16.94
C ARG A 516 -20.87 6.59 -15.90
N VAL A 517 -21.06 5.86 -14.79
CA VAL A 517 -20.10 5.64 -13.73
C VAL A 517 -19.37 4.32 -13.97
N ARG A 518 -18.02 4.37 -13.95
CA ARG A 518 -17.16 3.19 -14.04
C ARG A 518 -16.28 3.09 -12.82
N PHE A 519 -16.13 1.88 -12.30
CA PHE A 519 -15.26 1.60 -11.16
C PHE A 519 -13.89 1.16 -11.63
N ALA A 520 -12.82 1.66 -11.00
CA ALA A 520 -11.43 1.43 -11.41
C ALA A 520 -10.48 1.10 -10.26
N HIS A 521 -10.96 1.04 -8.99
CA HIS A 521 -10.10 0.80 -7.83
C HIS A 521 -9.62 -0.65 -7.75
N ALA A 522 -8.43 -0.86 -7.14
CA ALA A 522 -7.84 -2.20 -6.93
C ALA A 522 -8.73 -3.14 -6.09
N ASP A 523 -9.65 -2.62 -5.28
CA ASP A 523 -10.67 -3.42 -4.57
C ASP A 523 -11.42 -4.38 -5.52
N LEU A 524 -11.54 -4.05 -6.79
CA LEU A 524 -12.17 -4.92 -7.79
C LEU A 524 -11.38 -6.22 -8.05
N ALA A 525 -10.08 -6.24 -7.73
CA ALA A 525 -9.27 -7.45 -7.73
C ALA A 525 -9.36 -8.24 -6.41
N GLY A 526 -9.90 -7.62 -5.34
CA GLY A 526 -9.98 -8.20 -4.00
C GLY A 526 -8.71 -8.01 -3.17
N TYR A 527 -7.68 -7.37 -3.71
CA TYR A 527 -6.42 -7.00 -3.04
C TYR A 527 -5.77 -5.80 -3.74
N SER A 528 -4.71 -5.24 -3.17
CA SER A 528 -4.17 -3.94 -3.59
C SER A 528 -2.70 -4.05 -3.97
N VAL A 529 -2.41 -4.13 -5.28
CA VAL A 529 -1.06 -4.00 -5.85
C VAL A 529 -1.07 -3.03 -7.03
N PHE A 530 0.10 -2.57 -7.43
CA PHE A 530 0.26 -1.54 -8.47
C PHE A 530 -0.34 -1.99 -9.82
N GLU A 531 -0.03 -3.21 -10.26
CA GLU A 531 -0.44 -3.75 -11.55
C GLU A 531 -1.97 -3.89 -11.68
N GLU A 532 -2.64 -4.27 -10.59
CA GLU A 532 -4.11 -4.32 -10.56
C GLU A 532 -4.71 -2.92 -10.66
N ALA A 533 -4.23 -1.99 -9.85
CA ALA A 533 -4.71 -0.61 -9.86
C ALA A 533 -4.51 0.05 -11.24
N PHE A 534 -3.32 -0.11 -11.82
CA PHE A 534 -2.98 0.46 -13.13
C PHE A 534 -3.85 -0.13 -14.24
N THR A 535 -3.96 -1.47 -14.30
CA THR A 535 -4.71 -2.15 -15.37
C THR A 535 -6.20 -1.86 -15.28
N LEU A 536 -6.79 -1.85 -14.08
CA LEU A 536 -8.21 -1.51 -13.87
C LEU A 536 -8.49 -0.04 -14.24
N GLY A 537 -7.57 0.86 -13.89
CA GLY A 537 -7.65 2.27 -14.29
C GLY A 537 -7.58 2.46 -15.80
N ASP A 538 -6.58 1.88 -16.45
CA ASP A 538 -6.40 1.95 -17.90
C ASP A 538 -7.62 1.37 -18.65
N ALA A 539 -8.15 0.23 -18.20
CA ALA A 539 -9.33 -0.39 -18.78
C ALA A 539 -10.57 0.51 -18.65
N ALA A 540 -10.79 1.14 -17.50
CA ALA A 540 -11.90 2.07 -17.29
C ALA A 540 -11.76 3.32 -18.17
N GLY A 541 -10.56 3.90 -18.27
CA GLY A 541 -10.26 5.03 -19.14
C GLY A 541 -10.53 4.72 -20.63
N ARG A 542 -10.03 3.59 -21.13
CA ARG A 542 -10.29 3.14 -22.51
C ARG A 542 -11.77 2.90 -22.77
N ALA A 543 -12.50 2.31 -21.83
CA ALA A 543 -13.91 2.05 -21.98
C ALA A 543 -14.73 3.35 -22.05
N VAL A 544 -14.35 4.39 -21.28
CA VAL A 544 -14.95 5.71 -21.39
C VAL A 544 -14.58 6.38 -22.71
N ALA A 545 -13.33 6.33 -23.15
CA ALA A 545 -12.89 6.90 -24.43
C ALA A 545 -13.68 6.30 -25.62
N ALA A 546 -13.90 4.99 -25.63
CA ALA A 546 -14.68 4.32 -26.68
C ALA A 546 -16.12 4.82 -26.77
N ALA A 547 -16.73 5.27 -25.66
CA ALA A 547 -18.06 5.85 -25.66
C ALA A 547 -18.13 7.20 -26.42
N PHE A 548 -17.03 7.96 -26.45
CA PHE A 548 -16.93 9.20 -27.24
C PHE A 548 -16.80 8.90 -28.74
N THR A 549 -15.98 7.92 -29.12
CA THR A 549 -15.76 7.54 -30.51
C THR A 549 -17.04 6.98 -31.15
N ASN A 550 -17.78 6.13 -30.43
CA ASN A 550 -19.04 5.55 -30.91
C ASN A 550 -20.17 6.58 -31.03
N ALA A 551 -20.12 7.67 -30.27
CA ALA A 551 -21.11 8.74 -30.35
C ALA A 551 -20.90 9.68 -31.57
N SER A 552 -19.69 9.71 -32.13
CA SER A 552 -19.32 10.53 -33.29
C SER A 552 -19.55 9.83 -34.64
N VAL A 553 -19.86 8.54 -34.67
CA VAL A 553 -20.26 7.82 -35.92
C VAL A 553 -21.74 8.04 -36.14
N PRO A 554 -22.18 8.74 -37.23
CA PRO A 554 -23.58 8.85 -37.56
C PRO A 554 -24.16 7.44 -37.80
N ARG A 555 -25.32 7.16 -37.23
CA ARG A 555 -26.07 5.93 -37.57
C ARG A 555 -26.44 5.99 -39.07
N SER A 556 -25.53 5.59 -39.94
CA SER A 556 -25.80 5.40 -41.35
C SER A 556 -26.78 4.24 -41.48
N HIS A 557 -27.93 4.53 -42.07
CA HIS A 557 -29.04 3.68 -42.52
C HIS A 557 -28.74 2.18 -42.47
N ARG A 558 -29.38 1.48 -41.53
CA ARG A 558 -29.68 0.06 -41.73
C ARG A 558 -30.69 -0.03 -42.86
N PRO A 559 -30.42 -0.76 -43.95
CA PRO A 559 -31.43 -1.00 -44.95
C PRO A 559 -32.60 -1.78 -44.32
N ALA A 560 -33.83 -1.34 -44.63
CA ALA A 560 -35.03 -1.99 -44.15
C ALA A 560 -35.06 -3.46 -44.65
N PRO A 561 -35.53 -4.42 -43.84
CA PRO A 561 -35.66 -5.79 -44.28
C PRO A 561 -36.61 -5.85 -45.47
N ALA A 562 -36.13 -6.44 -46.57
CA ALA A 562 -36.92 -6.69 -47.77
C ALA A 562 -38.18 -7.50 -47.40
N ARG A 563 -39.36 -6.94 -47.63
CA ARG A 563 -40.61 -7.67 -47.56
C ARG A 563 -40.57 -8.75 -48.66
N ARG A 564 -40.52 -10.02 -48.27
CA ARG A 564 -40.83 -11.12 -49.18
C ARG A 564 -42.32 -11.12 -49.39
N GLY A 565 -42.72 -10.93 -50.66
CA GLY A 565 -44.04 -11.21 -51.19
C GLY A 565 -44.20 -12.68 -51.44
#